data_5b0d7c3821195a06b9e3cef387fec6f4
#
_entry.id   5b0d7c3821195a06b9e3cef387fec6f4
#
_cell.length_a   1.000
_cell.length_b   1.000
_cell.length_c   1.000
_cell.angle_alpha   90.00
_cell.angle_beta   90.00
_cell.angle_gamma   90.00
#
_symmetry.space_group_name_H-M   'P 1'
#
loop_
_entity.id
_entity.type
_entity.pdbx_description
1 polymer ?
#
loop_
_entity_poly.entity_id
_entity_poly.type
_entity_poly.pdbx_seq_one_letter_code
_entity_poly.pdbx_strand_id
1 'polypeptide(L)'
;MPERKTFLQELVGNLCEIKTEQNDLLVVARVESIDPDDNARMTIVSAQEDERLPLVAYNTPVKVISFASKQGFLLMRGNVYISTTSMLTLVNVHTAQGYERRKYFRLNTNVVATAVLQHENIGPDDSEEEAMTLMLYDISLGGIRIGSNRELNPGNLLLTTFELMDRKMEFCCRVCREIVPRRVVPGQKQYGCEFVNFSTRQIDHLCNILFKLQRIEIQNRKKNRYD
;
A
#
# COMPACT_ATOMS: atom_id res chain seq x y z
N MET A 1 21.52 22.93 -3.14
CA MET A 1 21.28 21.56 -2.68
C MET A 1 20.76 21.43 -1.24
N PRO A 2 20.27 22.46 -0.56
CA PRO A 2 19.67 22.33 0.77
C PRO A 2 18.31 21.60 0.77
N GLU A 3 17.52 21.70 -0.29
CA GLU A 3 16.16 21.09 -0.34
C GLU A 3 16.15 19.55 -0.29
N ARG A 4 17.19 18.88 -0.79
CA ARG A 4 17.31 17.41 -0.72
C ARG A 4 17.54 16.89 0.71
N LYS A 5 18.28 17.64 1.54
CA LYS A 5 18.57 17.25 2.93
C LYS A 5 17.32 17.31 3.81
N THR A 6 16.52 18.35 3.65
CA THR A 6 15.30 18.56 4.44
C THR A 6 14.23 17.51 4.12
N PHE A 7 14.14 17.10 2.87
CA PHE A 7 13.13 16.17 2.38
C PHE A 7 13.30 14.74 2.92
N LEU A 8 14.52 14.20 2.92
CA LEU A 8 14.76 12.84 3.43
C LEU A 8 14.52 12.74 4.94
N GLN A 9 14.72 13.84 5.68
CA GLN A 9 14.46 13.88 7.12
C GLN A 9 12.96 13.79 7.47
N GLU A 10 12.06 14.21 6.57
CA GLU A 10 10.62 14.04 6.78
C GLU A 10 10.17 12.56 6.80
N LEU A 11 11.03 11.65 6.35
CA LEU A 11 10.74 10.21 6.36
C LEU A 11 11.03 9.53 7.70
N VAL A 12 11.78 10.18 8.58
CA VAL A 12 12.09 9.65 9.92
C VAL A 12 10.80 9.47 10.73
N GLY A 13 10.64 8.30 11.32
CA GLY A 13 9.42 7.89 12.02
C GLY A 13 8.35 7.27 11.12
N ASN A 14 8.44 7.41 9.80
CA ASN A 14 7.44 6.87 8.88
C ASN A 14 7.64 5.37 8.63
N LEU A 15 6.53 4.71 8.34
CA LEU A 15 6.56 3.32 7.88
C LEU A 15 7.12 3.24 6.45
N CYS A 16 7.85 2.16 6.19
CA CYS A 16 8.39 1.87 4.87
C CYS A 16 8.28 0.39 4.52
N GLU A 17 8.08 0.11 3.24
CA GLU A 17 8.20 -1.24 2.68
C GLU A 17 9.61 -1.42 2.12
N ILE A 18 10.28 -2.51 2.52
CA ILE A 18 11.56 -2.92 1.93
C ILE A 18 11.27 -4.07 0.97
N LYS A 19 11.70 -3.92 -0.27
CA LYS A 19 11.48 -4.89 -1.35
C LYS A 19 12.76 -5.27 -2.05
N THR A 20 12.76 -6.46 -2.65
CA THR A 20 13.79 -6.85 -3.63
C THR A 20 13.65 -6.02 -4.91
N GLU A 21 14.67 -6.08 -5.79
CA GLU A 21 14.56 -5.49 -7.14
C GLU A 21 13.41 -6.10 -7.96
N GLN A 22 13.02 -7.34 -7.68
CA GLN A 22 11.89 -8.04 -8.30
C GLN A 22 10.53 -7.66 -7.70
N ASN A 23 10.49 -6.70 -6.76
CA ASN A 23 9.31 -6.25 -6.02
C ASN A 23 8.73 -7.26 -5.01
N ASP A 24 9.50 -8.27 -4.62
CA ASP A 24 9.10 -9.12 -3.50
C ASP A 24 9.27 -8.35 -2.19
N LEU A 25 8.22 -8.32 -1.37
CA LEU A 25 8.27 -7.68 -0.07
C LEU A 25 9.15 -8.48 0.89
N LEU A 26 10.18 -7.84 1.42
CA LEU A 26 11.06 -8.41 2.44
C LEU A 26 10.50 -8.15 3.85
N VAL A 27 10.17 -6.89 4.12
CA VAL A 27 9.64 -6.47 5.42
C VAL A 27 8.94 -5.12 5.30
N VAL A 28 8.06 -4.87 6.25
CA VAL A 28 7.57 -3.54 6.57
C VAL A 28 8.16 -3.11 7.89
N ALA A 29 8.72 -1.94 7.90
CA ALA A 29 9.54 -1.44 8.98
C ALA A 29 9.33 0.06 9.16
N ARG A 30 10.08 0.67 10.06
CA ARG A 30 10.06 2.12 10.32
C ARG A 30 11.43 2.71 10.03
N VAL A 31 11.44 3.86 9.40
CA VAL A 31 12.67 4.65 9.24
C VAL A 31 13.03 5.25 10.59
N GLU A 32 14.16 4.86 11.16
CA GLU A 32 14.65 5.38 12.44
C GLU A 32 15.47 6.64 12.25
N SER A 33 16.39 6.62 11.28
CA SER A 33 17.24 7.78 11.00
C SER A 33 17.68 7.80 9.53
N ILE A 34 18.01 8.99 9.04
CA ILE A 34 18.65 9.21 7.75
C ILE A 34 19.79 10.19 7.93
N ASP A 35 20.99 9.79 7.53
CA ASP A 35 22.15 10.64 7.42
C ASP A 35 22.45 10.92 5.95
N PRO A 36 22.14 12.12 5.43
CA PRO A 36 22.33 12.45 4.04
C PRO A 36 23.80 12.68 3.67
N ASP A 37 24.67 12.87 4.65
CA ASP A 37 26.09 13.19 4.45
C ASP A 37 26.99 11.93 4.45
N ASP A 38 26.60 10.87 5.17
CA ASP A 38 27.32 9.60 5.20
C ASP A 38 26.78 8.62 4.16
N ASN A 39 27.16 8.81 2.89
CA ASN A 39 26.70 7.99 1.75
C ASN A 39 25.18 7.81 1.70
N ALA A 40 24.43 8.83 2.12
CA ALA A 40 23.00 8.76 2.32
C ALA A 40 22.59 7.47 3.05
N ARG A 41 23.06 7.32 4.30
CA ARG A 41 22.78 6.17 5.14
C ARG A 41 21.35 6.28 5.71
N MET A 42 20.61 5.20 5.66
CA MET A 42 19.29 5.07 6.25
C MET A 42 19.27 3.89 7.22
N THR A 43 18.84 4.15 8.45
CA THR A 43 18.63 3.09 9.45
C THR A 43 17.14 2.81 9.57
N ILE A 44 16.81 1.53 9.58
CA ILE A 44 15.45 1.00 9.59
C ILE A 44 15.34 0.01 10.74
N VAL A 45 14.28 0.14 11.51
CA VAL A 45 13.98 -0.73 12.64
C VAL A 45 12.62 -1.39 12.47
N SER A 46 12.32 -2.40 13.26
CA SER A 46 11.00 -3.03 13.25
C SER A 46 9.89 -2.01 13.48
N ALA A 47 8.77 -2.19 12.82
CA ALA A 47 7.57 -1.40 13.04
C ALA A 47 6.86 -1.75 14.37
N GLN A 48 7.18 -2.89 14.98
CA GLN A 48 6.62 -3.40 16.24
C GLN A 48 7.74 -3.94 17.15
N GLU A 49 7.57 -3.82 18.47
CA GLU A 49 8.61 -4.15 19.46
C GLU A 49 9.08 -5.61 19.42
N ASP A 50 8.18 -6.55 19.13
CA ASP A 50 8.51 -8.00 19.14
C ASP A 50 8.83 -8.57 17.76
N GLU A 51 8.89 -7.75 16.72
CA GLU A 51 9.12 -8.25 15.38
C GLU A 51 10.60 -8.21 14.99
N ARG A 52 11.09 -9.35 14.49
CA ARG A 52 12.44 -9.46 13.96
C ARG A 52 12.50 -9.09 12.48
N LEU A 53 13.48 -8.28 12.14
CA LEU A 53 13.79 -7.98 10.74
C LEU A 53 14.41 -9.22 10.06
N PRO A 54 14.18 -9.40 8.76
CA PRO A 54 14.84 -10.46 7.99
C PRO A 54 16.34 -10.18 7.88
N LEU A 55 17.15 -11.22 7.92
CA LEU A 55 18.55 -11.11 7.58
C LEU A 55 18.70 -11.03 6.06
N VAL A 56 19.35 -10.00 5.59
CA VAL A 56 19.59 -9.73 4.18
C VAL A 56 21.11 -9.64 3.96
N ALA A 57 21.60 -10.26 2.91
CA ALA A 57 23.04 -10.29 2.63
C ALA A 57 23.61 -8.87 2.38
N TYR A 58 24.86 -8.69 2.78
CA TYR A 58 25.60 -7.46 2.51
C TYR A 58 25.58 -7.10 1.03
N ASN A 59 25.49 -5.80 0.75
CA ASN A 59 25.43 -5.21 -0.60
C ASN A 59 24.26 -5.65 -1.47
N THR A 60 23.24 -6.32 -0.89
CA THR A 60 22.01 -6.63 -1.62
C THR A 60 21.28 -5.33 -1.98
N PRO A 61 20.96 -5.10 -3.27
CA PRO A 61 20.17 -3.94 -3.67
C PRO A 61 18.72 -4.12 -3.22
N VAL A 62 18.15 -3.07 -2.67
CA VAL A 62 16.77 -3.05 -2.19
C VAL A 62 16.05 -1.77 -2.61
N LYS A 63 14.74 -1.89 -2.73
CA LYS A 63 13.82 -0.77 -2.88
C LYS A 63 13.21 -0.44 -1.53
N VAL A 64 13.11 0.83 -1.23
CA VAL A 64 12.43 1.37 -0.05
C VAL A 64 11.29 2.24 -0.51
N ILE A 65 10.08 1.92 -0.10
CA ILE A 65 8.89 2.72 -0.37
C ILE A 65 8.40 3.28 0.96
N SER A 66 8.43 4.60 1.10
CA SER A 66 7.94 5.28 2.29
C SER A 66 6.96 6.38 1.92
N PHE A 67 6.07 6.71 2.85
CA PHE A 67 5.08 7.76 2.69
C PHE A 67 5.58 9.06 3.30
N ALA A 68 5.59 10.13 2.48
CA ALA A 68 5.85 11.48 2.94
C ALA A 68 4.56 12.31 2.82
N SER A 69 4.12 12.94 3.91
CA SER A 69 2.81 13.59 4.00
C SER A 69 2.54 14.65 2.92
N LYS A 70 3.57 15.34 2.45
CA LYS A 70 3.44 16.40 1.42
C LYS A 70 3.61 15.91 -0.02
N GLN A 71 4.23 14.75 -0.24
CA GLN A 71 4.62 14.28 -1.58
C GLN A 71 4.05 12.90 -1.92
N GLY A 72 3.32 12.29 -1.01
CA GLY A 72 2.82 10.94 -1.18
C GLY A 72 3.94 9.90 -1.04
N PHE A 73 3.87 8.84 -1.83
CA PHE A 73 4.83 7.74 -1.73
C PHE A 73 6.12 8.02 -2.50
N LEU A 74 7.20 7.80 -1.81
CA LEU A 74 8.55 7.95 -2.32
C LEU A 74 9.18 6.58 -2.53
N LEU A 75 9.63 6.31 -3.73
CA LEU A 75 10.47 5.17 -4.05
C LEU A 75 11.95 5.56 -3.95
N MET A 76 12.68 4.85 -3.11
CA MET A 76 14.12 4.97 -2.96
C MET A 76 14.79 3.63 -3.28
N ARG A 77 16.06 3.68 -3.61
CA ARG A 77 16.94 2.52 -3.75
C ARG A 77 18.15 2.70 -2.85
N GLY A 78 18.68 1.59 -2.39
CA GLY A 78 19.89 1.55 -1.59
C GLY A 78 20.45 0.14 -1.51
N ASN A 79 21.62 0.00 -0.92
CA ASN A 79 22.28 -1.28 -0.72
C ASN A 79 22.34 -1.60 0.77
N VAL A 80 22.11 -2.87 1.12
CA VAL A 80 22.22 -3.34 2.50
C VAL A 80 23.67 -3.26 2.95
N TYR A 81 23.89 -2.53 4.05
CA TYR A 81 25.19 -2.41 4.69
C TYR A 81 25.29 -3.28 5.96
N ILE A 82 24.32 -3.14 6.86
CA ILE A 82 24.20 -3.97 8.06
C ILE A 82 22.80 -4.54 8.11
N SER A 83 22.69 -5.82 8.43
CA SER A 83 21.42 -6.49 8.66
C SER A 83 21.50 -7.35 9.91
N THR A 84 20.66 -7.02 10.88
CA THR A 84 20.47 -7.77 12.13
C THR A 84 18.98 -8.07 12.30
N THR A 85 18.62 -8.79 13.35
CA THR A 85 17.22 -9.05 13.66
C THR A 85 16.47 -7.84 14.21
N SER A 86 17.18 -6.79 14.62
CA SER A 86 16.60 -5.56 15.19
C SER A 86 16.75 -4.33 14.28
N MET A 87 17.74 -4.33 13.39
CA MET A 87 18.10 -3.16 12.59
C MET A 87 18.56 -3.56 11.19
N LEU A 88 18.18 -2.75 10.20
CA LEU A 88 18.67 -2.81 8.84
C LEU A 88 19.24 -1.44 8.46
N THR A 89 20.51 -1.39 8.13
CA THR A 89 21.15 -0.16 7.64
C THR A 89 21.40 -0.26 6.14
N LEU A 90 20.94 0.75 5.42
CA LEU A 90 21.14 0.91 3.99
C LEU A 90 22.13 2.05 3.73
N VAL A 91 22.89 1.94 2.66
CA VAL A 91 23.80 2.98 2.16
C VAL A 91 23.48 3.29 0.70
N ASN A 92 24.02 4.39 0.19
CA ASN A 92 23.77 4.88 -1.18
C ASN A 92 22.28 5.09 -1.43
N VAL A 93 21.52 5.48 -0.41
CA VAL A 93 20.10 5.70 -0.55
C VAL A 93 19.83 6.93 -1.41
N HIS A 94 19.11 6.73 -2.47
CA HIS A 94 18.73 7.80 -3.39
C HIS A 94 17.31 7.61 -3.90
N THR A 95 16.65 8.71 -4.23
CA THR A 95 15.33 8.67 -4.87
C THR A 95 15.46 8.05 -6.25
N ALA A 96 14.71 7.00 -6.50
CA ALA A 96 14.65 6.38 -7.81
C ALA A 96 13.78 7.25 -8.73
N GLN A 97 14.40 7.88 -9.73
CA GLN A 97 13.69 8.41 -10.88
C GLN A 97 13.39 7.24 -11.80
N GLY A 98 12.15 6.78 -11.87
CA GLY A 98 11.81 5.67 -12.76
C GLY A 98 10.34 5.32 -12.70
N TYR A 99 9.82 4.85 -13.82
CA TYR A 99 8.47 4.35 -13.99
C TYR A 99 8.24 3.06 -13.19
N GLU A 100 8.16 3.14 -11.87
CA GLU A 100 7.47 2.10 -11.14
C GLU A 100 5.97 2.31 -11.40
N ARG A 101 5.40 1.52 -12.29
CA ARG A 101 3.98 1.61 -12.68
C ARG A 101 3.04 1.41 -11.50
N ARG A 102 3.53 0.85 -10.37
CA ARG A 102 2.79 0.61 -9.14
C ARG A 102 3.48 1.26 -7.95
N LYS A 103 2.90 2.35 -7.47
CA LYS A 103 3.40 3.03 -6.26
C LYS A 103 3.21 2.19 -4.99
N TYR A 104 2.24 1.28 -4.96
CA TYR A 104 1.84 0.51 -3.77
C TYR A 104 1.85 -0.99 -4.01
N PHE A 105 2.20 -1.73 -2.99
CA PHE A 105 1.94 -3.17 -2.95
C PHE A 105 0.42 -3.39 -2.98
N ARG A 106 0.01 -4.45 -3.67
CA ARG A 106 -1.40 -4.86 -3.74
C ARG A 106 -1.55 -6.22 -3.09
N LEU A 107 -2.42 -6.27 -2.11
CA LEU A 107 -2.82 -7.50 -1.47
C LEU A 107 -4.03 -8.06 -2.20
N ASN A 108 -3.94 -9.33 -2.64
CA ASN A 108 -5.12 -10.04 -3.13
C ASN A 108 -6.03 -10.39 -1.96
N THR A 109 -7.34 -10.12 -2.10
CA THR A 109 -8.31 -10.33 -1.02
C THR A 109 -9.36 -11.37 -1.44
N ASN A 110 -10.34 -11.14 -2.19
CA ASN A 110 -11.58 -11.88 -2.45
C ASN A 110 -12.60 -11.71 -1.31
N VAL A 111 -12.79 -10.49 -0.90
CA VAL A 111 -13.72 -10.10 0.16
C VAL A 111 -14.97 -9.49 -0.46
N VAL A 112 -16.14 -9.84 0.09
CA VAL A 112 -17.40 -9.18 -0.26
C VAL A 112 -17.39 -7.78 0.34
N ALA A 113 -17.76 -6.79 -0.47
CA ALA A 113 -17.90 -5.41 -0.08
C ALA A 113 -19.30 -4.91 -0.45
N THR A 114 -19.74 -3.87 0.20
CA THR A 114 -20.92 -3.10 -0.20
C THR A 114 -20.51 -1.70 -0.63
N ALA A 115 -21.21 -1.14 -1.58
CA ALA A 115 -20.98 0.24 -1.96
C ALA A 115 -22.27 0.97 -2.27
N VAL A 116 -22.25 2.28 -2.05
CA VAL A 116 -23.30 3.21 -2.40
C VAL A 116 -22.73 4.20 -3.40
N LEU A 117 -23.42 4.40 -4.53
CA LEU A 117 -23.02 5.37 -5.55
C LEU A 117 -23.34 6.78 -5.02
N GLN A 118 -22.32 7.62 -4.90
CA GLN A 118 -22.46 9.01 -4.49
C GLN A 118 -22.79 9.89 -5.70
N HIS A 119 -23.89 10.59 -5.68
CA HIS A 119 -24.27 11.58 -6.69
C HIS A 119 -23.94 12.98 -6.19
N GLU A 120 -23.34 13.83 -7.06
CA GLU A 120 -22.93 15.19 -6.68
C GLU A 120 -24.11 16.15 -6.41
N ASN A 121 -25.37 15.77 -6.79
CA ASN A 121 -26.55 16.61 -6.70
C ASN A 121 -27.76 15.81 -6.18
N ILE A 122 -27.78 15.50 -4.90
CA ILE A 122 -29.00 14.93 -4.30
C ILE A 122 -29.77 16.06 -3.63
N GLY A 123 -30.97 16.38 -4.19
CA GLY A 123 -31.99 17.16 -3.51
C GLY A 123 -32.56 16.35 -2.31
N PRO A 124 -33.16 17.02 -1.30
CA PRO A 124 -33.62 16.36 -0.09
C PRO A 124 -34.75 15.33 -0.26
N ASP A 125 -35.15 15.03 -1.50
CA ASP A 125 -36.31 14.19 -1.83
C ASP A 125 -35.95 12.96 -2.70
N ASP A 126 -34.68 12.73 -3.02
CA ASP A 126 -34.28 11.61 -3.88
C ASP A 126 -33.95 10.35 -3.05
N SER A 127 -34.91 9.44 -3.13
CA SER A 127 -34.91 7.99 -2.97
C SER A 127 -33.61 7.30 -2.55
N GLU A 128 -33.73 6.43 -1.57
CA GLU A 128 -32.83 5.39 -1.06
C GLU A 128 -31.69 5.05 -2.02
N GLU A 129 -30.49 5.51 -1.68
CA GLU A 129 -29.27 5.11 -2.38
C GLU A 129 -29.13 3.58 -2.29
N GLU A 130 -29.48 2.90 -3.37
CA GLU A 130 -29.48 1.44 -3.41
C GLU A 130 -28.05 0.89 -3.28
N ALA A 131 -27.78 0.28 -2.14
CA ALA A 131 -26.50 -0.37 -1.89
C ALA A 131 -26.26 -1.52 -2.89
N MET A 132 -25.08 -1.57 -3.49
CA MET A 132 -24.67 -2.64 -4.37
C MET A 132 -23.64 -3.56 -3.70
N THR A 133 -23.72 -4.85 -4.01
CA THR A 133 -22.71 -5.81 -3.59
C THR A 133 -21.58 -5.85 -4.59
N LEU A 134 -20.35 -5.79 -4.09
CA LEU A 134 -19.11 -5.83 -4.87
C LEU A 134 -18.21 -6.97 -4.41
N MET A 135 -17.34 -7.44 -5.29
CA MET A 135 -16.22 -8.30 -4.91
C MET A 135 -14.94 -7.47 -4.87
N LEU A 136 -14.29 -7.39 -3.73
CA LEU A 136 -12.98 -6.77 -3.57
C LEU A 136 -11.89 -7.78 -3.90
N TYR A 137 -11.21 -7.61 -5.04
CA TYR A 137 -10.18 -8.54 -5.54
C TYR A 137 -8.78 -8.21 -5.06
N ASP A 138 -8.43 -6.95 -5.00
CA ASP A 138 -7.18 -6.50 -4.39
C ASP A 138 -7.33 -5.12 -3.76
N ILE A 139 -6.48 -4.86 -2.78
CA ILE A 139 -6.41 -3.60 -2.06
C ILE A 139 -4.96 -3.16 -1.91
N SER A 140 -4.75 -1.86 -1.95
CA SER A 140 -3.48 -1.19 -1.69
C SER A 140 -3.72 0.11 -0.93
N LEU A 141 -2.66 0.79 -0.53
CA LEU A 141 -2.80 2.12 0.09
C LEU A 141 -3.34 3.20 -0.85
N GLY A 142 -3.31 2.98 -2.16
CA GLY A 142 -3.82 3.94 -3.15
C GLY A 142 -5.22 3.65 -3.65
N GLY A 143 -5.81 2.49 -3.31
CA GLY A 143 -7.13 2.12 -3.82
C GLY A 143 -7.36 0.63 -3.89
N ILE A 144 -8.43 0.27 -4.57
CA ILE A 144 -8.97 -1.08 -4.65
C ILE A 144 -9.25 -1.50 -6.10
N ARG A 145 -9.26 -2.83 -6.31
CA ARG A 145 -9.84 -3.43 -7.51
C ARG A 145 -11.10 -4.17 -7.13
N ILE A 146 -12.19 -3.80 -7.76
CA ILE A 146 -13.52 -4.33 -7.48
C ILE A 146 -14.11 -5.04 -8.70
N GLY A 147 -15.00 -5.99 -8.43
CA GLY A 147 -15.91 -6.55 -9.42
C GLY A 147 -17.35 -6.15 -9.10
N SER A 148 -18.08 -5.72 -10.13
CA SER A 148 -19.47 -5.29 -10.04
C SER A 148 -20.30 -5.93 -11.13
N ASN A 149 -21.52 -6.31 -10.80
CA ASN A 149 -22.53 -6.71 -11.77
C ASN A 149 -23.28 -5.50 -12.36
N ARG A 150 -23.14 -4.33 -11.73
CA ARG A 150 -23.59 -3.05 -12.28
C ARG A 150 -22.49 -2.40 -13.11
N GLU A 151 -22.85 -1.76 -14.15
CA GLU A 151 -21.94 -0.94 -14.94
C GLU A 151 -21.57 0.33 -14.18
N LEU A 152 -20.26 0.58 -14.09
CA LEU A 152 -19.70 1.76 -13.44
C LEU A 152 -18.90 2.55 -14.48
N ASN A 153 -19.00 3.86 -14.41
CA ASN A 153 -18.27 4.75 -15.29
C ASN A 153 -17.05 5.36 -14.59
N PRO A 154 -15.96 5.63 -15.30
CA PRO A 154 -14.88 6.44 -14.78
C PRO A 154 -15.41 7.77 -14.22
N GLY A 155 -14.94 8.14 -13.03
CA GLY A 155 -15.41 9.31 -12.29
C GLY A 155 -16.48 9.01 -11.26
N ASN A 156 -17.22 7.88 -11.34
CA ASN A 156 -18.17 7.53 -10.30
C ASN A 156 -17.51 7.48 -8.93
N LEU A 157 -18.17 8.07 -7.93
CA LEU A 157 -17.77 8.01 -6.52
C LEU A 157 -18.58 6.94 -5.80
N LEU A 158 -17.91 6.07 -5.07
CA LEU A 158 -18.48 4.96 -4.33
C LEU A 158 -18.10 5.09 -2.86
N LEU A 159 -19.06 5.19 -1.97
CA LEU A 159 -18.81 4.95 -0.56
C LEU A 159 -18.78 3.43 -0.34
N THR A 160 -17.58 2.89 -0.20
CA THR A 160 -17.34 1.44 -0.17
C THR A 160 -17.04 0.98 1.25
N THR A 161 -17.79 -0.02 1.71
CA THR A 161 -17.60 -0.66 3.02
C THR A 161 -17.19 -2.11 2.84
N PHE A 162 -16.15 -2.54 3.54
CA PHE A 162 -15.65 -3.91 3.55
C PHE A 162 -15.02 -4.26 4.88
N GLU A 163 -14.78 -5.54 5.11
CA GLU A 163 -14.18 -6.03 6.35
C GLU A 163 -12.85 -6.76 6.03
N LEU A 164 -11.81 -6.40 6.77
CA LEU A 164 -10.50 -7.06 6.73
C LEU A 164 -10.02 -7.32 8.16
N MET A 165 -9.65 -8.56 8.46
CA MET A 165 -9.21 -8.98 9.81
C MET A 165 -10.19 -8.56 10.90
N ASP A 166 -11.49 -8.84 10.72
CA ASP A 166 -12.57 -8.49 11.64
C ASP A 166 -12.68 -6.97 11.93
N ARG A 167 -12.17 -6.16 11.00
CA ARG A 167 -12.24 -4.70 11.06
C ARG A 167 -13.05 -4.16 9.90
N LYS A 168 -14.17 -3.54 10.22
CA LYS A 168 -15.00 -2.82 9.25
C LYS A 168 -14.29 -1.53 8.83
N MET A 169 -14.21 -1.31 7.54
CA MET A 169 -13.55 -0.16 6.92
C MET A 169 -14.50 0.47 5.91
N GLU A 170 -14.45 1.78 5.84
CA GLU A 170 -15.25 2.56 4.92
C GLU A 170 -14.38 3.61 4.23
N PHE A 171 -14.42 3.62 2.90
CA PHE A 171 -13.65 4.55 2.07
C PHE A 171 -14.49 5.09 0.92
N CYS A 172 -14.31 6.37 0.64
CA CYS A 172 -14.76 6.94 -0.61
C CYS A 172 -13.75 6.58 -1.71
N CYS A 173 -14.26 5.97 -2.78
CA CYS A 173 -13.47 5.48 -3.91
C CYS A 173 -13.95 6.12 -5.19
N ARG A 174 -13.01 6.59 -6.04
CA ARG A 174 -13.32 7.04 -7.39
C ARG A 174 -12.98 5.93 -8.38
N VAL A 175 -13.93 5.58 -9.23
CA VAL A 175 -13.70 4.66 -10.35
C VAL A 175 -12.77 5.34 -11.36
N CYS A 176 -11.60 4.74 -11.62
CA CYS A 176 -10.61 5.28 -12.54
C CYS A 176 -10.74 4.68 -13.94
N ARG A 177 -10.98 3.37 -14.01
CA ARG A 177 -11.05 2.65 -15.29
C ARG A 177 -11.65 1.27 -15.13
N GLU A 178 -12.22 0.75 -16.23
CA GLU A 178 -12.51 -0.67 -16.38
C GLU A 178 -11.20 -1.47 -16.59
N ILE A 179 -11.16 -2.67 -16.05
CA ILE A 179 -10.03 -3.60 -16.16
C ILE A 179 -10.50 -4.86 -16.88
N VAL A 180 -9.81 -5.22 -17.95
CA VAL A 180 -10.02 -6.52 -18.62
C VAL A 180 -9.31 -7.59 -17.79
N PRO A 181 -10.04 -8.48 -17.09
CA PRO A 181 -9.42 -9.52 -16.27
C PRO A 181 -8.86 -10.65 -17.14
N ARG A 182 -7.81 -11.32 -16.66
CA ARG A 182 -7.30 -12.54 -17.31
C ARG A 182 -8.30 -13.70 -17.25
N ARG A 183 -9.14 -13.74 -16.21
CA ARG A 183 -10.24 -14.69 -16.05
C ARG A 183 -11.52 -13.89 -15.93
N VAL A 184 -12.43 -14.15 -16.85
CA VAL A 184 -13.72 -13.47 -16.90
C VAL A 184 -14.68 -14.21 -15.98
N VAL A 185 -15.34 -13.46 -15.09
CA VAL A 185 -16.51 -13.95 -14.35
C VAL A 185 -17.74 -13.49 -15.13
N PRO A 186 -18.59 -14.40 -15.60
CA PRO A 186 -19.78 -14.04 -16.38
C PRO A 186 -20.64 -13.02 -15.63
N GLY A 187 -21.09 -11.99 -16.33
CA GLY A 187 -21.96 -10.95 -15.77
C GLY A 187 -21.26 -9.96 -14.84
N GLN A 188 -19.93 -10.03 -14.67
CA GLN A 188 -19.20 -9.14 -13.81
C GLN A 188 -18.11 -8.39 -14.58
N LYS A 189 -18.09 -7.07 -14.45
CA LYS A 189 -17.01 -6.19 -14.89
C LYS A 189 -16.08 -5.88 -13.73
N GLN A 190 -14.80 -5.64 -14.04
CA GLN A 190 -13.82 -5.25 -13.02
C GLN A 190 -13.37 -3.81 -13.19
N TYR A 191 -13.16 -3.12 -12.08
CA TYR A 191 -12.79 -1.72 -12.05
C TYR A 191 -11.63 -1.47 -11.11
N GLY A 192 -10.72 -0.58 -11.54
CA GLY A 192 -9.69 -0.01 -10.67
C GLY A 192 -10.20 1.30 -10.11
N CYS A 193 -10.18 1.42 -8.78
CA CYS A 193 -10.63 2.58 -8.05
C CYS A 193 -9.50 3.15 -7.20
N GLU A 194 -9.44 4.47 -7.08
CA GLU A 194 -8.55 5.17 -6.15
C GLU A 194 -9.32 5.62 -4.91
N PHE A 195 -8.67 5.64 -3.77
CA PHE A 195 -9.22 6.27 -2.57
C PHE A 195 -9.19 7.79 -2.71
N VAL A 196 -10.28 8.45 -2.30
CA VAL A 196 -10.39 9.90 -2.29
C VAL A 196 -10.88 10.39 -0.92
N ASN A 197 -10.48 11.62 -0.56
CA ASN A 197 -10.96 12.30 0.66
C ASN A 197 -10.77 11.48 1.96
N PHE A 198 -9.68 10.74 2.09
CA PHE A 198 -9.41 9.94 3.28
C PHE A 198 -8.49 10.69 4.27
N SER A 199 -8.79 10.50 5.55
CA SER A 199 -8.04 11.12 6.64
C SER A 199 -6.72 10.36 6.91
N THR A 200 -5.75 11.02 7.52
CA THR A 200 -4.50 10.40 7.99
C THR A 200 -4.77 9.18 8.88
N ARG A 201 -5.80 9.27 9.75
CA ARG A 201 -6.19 8.16 10.64
C ARG A 201 -6.68 6.94 9.86
N GLN A 202 -7.44 7.13 8.77
CA GLN A 202 -7.89 6.02 7.91
C GLN A 202 -6.69 5.38 7.18
N ILE A 203 -5.74 6.20 6.71
CA ILE A 203 -4.51 5.70 6.09
C ILE A 203 -3.71 4.85 7.09
N ASP A 204 -3.45 5.37 8.29
CA ASP A 204 -2.67 4.65 9.31
C ASP A 204 -3.35 3.34 9.68
N HIS A 205 -4.67 3.34 9.80
CA HIS A 205 -5.44 2.14 10.09
C HIS A 205 -5.33 1.11 8.96
N LEU A 206 -5.51 1.54 7.71
CA LEU A 206 -5.38 0.68 6.53
C LEU A 206 -3.94 0.17 6.39
N CYS A 207 -2.93 1.02 6.59
CA CYS A 207 -1.53 0.62 6.61
C CYS A 207 -1.29 -0.53 7.59
N ASN A 208 -1.71 -0.37 8.83
CA ASN A 208 -1.51 -1.39 9.88
C ASN A 208 -2.17 -2.73 9.51
N ILE A 209 -3.36 -2.72 8.91
CA ILE A 209 -4.05 -3.94 8.49
C ILE A 209 -3.33 -4.58 7.30
N LEU A 210 -3.01 -3.81 6.27
CA LEU A 210 -2.31 -4.33 5.09
C LEU A 210 -0.96 -4.94 5.46
N PHE A 211 -0.24 -4.32 6.38
CA PHE A 211 1.05 -4.84 6.86
C PHE A 211 0.93 -6.15 7.61
N LYS A 212 -0.10 -6.29 8.46
CA LYS A 212 -0.37 -7.57 9.13
C LYS A 212 -0.69 -8.68 8.13
N LEU A 213 -1.54 -8.40 7.16
CA LEU A 213 -1.92 -9.36 6.12
C LEU A 213 -0.74 -9.75 5.23
N GLN A 214 0.12 -8.80 4.86
CA GLN A 214 1.34 -9.07 4.10
C GLN A 214 2.30 -10.00 4.84
N ARG A 215 2.44 -9.84 6.15
CA ARG A 215 3.27 -10.73 6.98
C ARG A 215 2.74 -12.16 6.98
N ILE A 216 1.43 -12.30 7.15
CA ILE A 216 0.77 -13.62 7.11
C ILE A 216 1.03 -14.27 5.74
N GLU A 217 0.91 -13.51 4.66
CA GLU A 217 1.16 -14.03 3.30
C GLU A 217 2.63 -14.46 3.12
N ILE A 218 3.61 -13.66 3.60
CA ILE A 218 5.04 -14.01 3.55
C ILE A 218 5.32 -15.27 4.38
N GLN A 219 4.76 -15.38 5.58
CA GLN A 219 4.94 -16.54 6.43
C GLN A 219 4.36 -17.80 5.79
N ASN A 220 3.18 -17.71 5.19
CA ASN A 220 2.54 -18.82 4.49
C ASN A 220 3.34 -19.26 3.25
N ARG A 221 3.88 -18.31 2.47
CA ARG A 221 4.75 -18.63 1.32
C ARG A 221 6.05 -19.31 1.75
N LYS A 222 6.62 -18.95 2.91
CA LYS A 222 7.80 -19.62 3.45
C LYS A 222 7.50 -21.04 3.88
N LYS A 223 6.39 -21.29 4.57
CA LYS A 223 5.95 -22.64 4.96
C LYS A 223 5.78 -23.56 3.75
N ASN A 224 5.09 -23.10 2.70
CA ASN A 224 4.84 -23.88 1.49
C ASN A 224 6.08 -24.11 0.59
N ARG A 225 7.25 -23.55 0.94
CA ARG A 225 8.53 -23.84 0.24
C ARG A 225 9.35 -24.92 0.92
N TYR A 226 8.99 -25.31 2.13
CA TYR A 226 9.71 -26.31 2.92
C TYR A 226 8.91 -27.61 3.09
N ASP A 227 7.66 -27.63 2.63
CA ASP A 227 6.84 -28.81 2.41
C ASP A 227 6.89 -29.23 0.92
#